data_9e4830cc99175119cde688b6071edd7f
#
_entry.id   9e4830cc99175119cde688b6071edd7f
#
_cell.length_a   1.000
_cell.length_b   1.000
_cell.length_c   1.000
_cell.angle_alpha   90.00
_cell.angle_beta   90.00
_cell.angle_gamma   90.00
#
_symmetry.space_group_name_H-M   'P 1'
#
loop_
_entity.id
_entity.type
_entity.pdbx_description
1 polymer ?
#
loop_
_entity_poly.entity_id
_entity_poly.type
_entity_poly.pdbx_seq_one_letter_code
_entity_poly.pdbx_strand_id
1 'polypeptide(L)'
;KKGYGYDVPYLIEFFRQTLDQDEVMNVALIGVGNLGNGLLKYNFQKNHNTRIVVAFDSKAPLEGTVISDIPVFHPDRLEEMYEEFGAELAILTVPSRSAQMMTDRLANMNAKGILNFTPVRLAVPDSIKVMNIDLSVELQALIYLVRNSD
;
A
#
# COMPACT_ATOMS: atom_id res chain seq x y z
N LYS A 1 30.83 11.25 8.33
CA LYS A 1 29.48 11.29 8.82
C LYS A 1 29.16 10.13 9.71
N LYS A 2 28.61 10.41 10.82
CA LYS A 2 28.14 9.34 11.66
C LYS A 2 26.97 8.65 11.02
N GLY A 3 26.66 7.44 11.38
CA GLY A 3 25.59 6.71 10.78
C GLY A 3 24.19 7.27 11.01
N TYR A 4 24.07 8.40 11.65
CA TYR A 4 22.77 8.97 11.97
C TYR A 4 22.25 9.94 10.96
N GLY A 5 23.14 10.60 10.25
CA GLY A 5 22.70 11.66 9.40
C GLY A 5 22.49 11.20 7.99
N TYR A 6 21.81 12.00 7.24
CA TYR A 6 21.59 11.78 5.83
C TYR A 6 22.50 12.70 5.04
N ASP A 7 22.83 12.26 3.83
CA ASP A 7 23.48 13.13 2.88
C ASP A 7 22.53 14.28 2.53
N VAL A 8 22.89 15.49 2.93
CA VAL A 8 22.00 16.63 2.76
C VAL A 8 21.70 16.92 1.28
N PRO A 9 22.69 16.94 0.38
CA PRO A 9 22.39 17.10 -1.04
C PRO A 9 21.45 16.03 -1.60
N TYR A 10 21.63 14.79 -1.20
CA TYR A 10 20.75 13.71 -1.62
C TYR A 10 19.33 13.95 -1.12
N LEU A 11 19.18 14.34 0.13
CA LEU A 11 17.89 14.57 0.73
C LEU A 11 17.17 15.73 0.07
N ILE A 12 17.88 16.80 -0.25
CA ILE A 12 17.31 17.94 -0.96
C ILE A 12 16.83 17.50 -2.34
N GLU A 13 17.62 16.72 -3.05
CA GLU A 13 17.22 16.23 -4.37
C GLU A 13 16.00 15.34 -4.27
N PHE A 14 15.95 14.47 -3.28
CA PHE A 14 14.79 13.61 -3.04
C PHE A 14 13.53 14.43 -2.84
N PHE A 15 13.58 15.44 -1.97
CA PHE A 15 12.43 16.30 -1.73
C PHE A 15 12.05 17.09 -2.96
N ARG A 16 13.03 17.59 -3.71
CA ARG A 16 12.75 18.34 -4.92
C ARG A 16 12.01 17.48 -5.93
N GLN A 17 12.47 16.25 -6.16
CA GLN A 17 11.81 15.33 -7.08
C GLN A 17 10.39 15.01 -6.62
N THR A 18 10.21 14.82 -5.33
CA THR A 18 8.89 14.51 -4.77
C THR A 18 7.92 15.70 -4.91
N LEU A 19 8.41 16.91 -4.64
CA LEU A 19 7.57 18.10 -4.68
C LEU A 19 7.26 18.55 -6.10
N ASP A 20 8.16 18.27 -7.04
CA ASP A 20 7.98 18.69 -8.43
C ASP A 20 7.07 17.74 -9.22
N GLN A 21 6.66 16.63 -8.61
CA GLN A 21 5.75 15.71 -9.29
C GLN A 21 4.32 16.22 -9.19
N ASP A 22 3.80 16.61 -10.33
CA ASP A 22 2.41 17.07 -10.42
C ASP A 22 1.44 15.89 -10.49
N GLU A 23 1.94 14.69 -10.78
CA GLU A 23 1.08 13.54 -10.95
C GLU A 23 0.68 12.94 -9.60
N VAL A 24 -0.62 12.72 -9.42
CA VAL A 24 -1.14 12.02 -8.26
C VAL A 24 -1.08 10.53 -8.55
N MET A 25 -0.49 9.79 -7.63
CA MET A 25 -0.43 8.34 -7.73
C MET A 25 -1.67 7.76 -7.06
N ASN A 26 -2.53 7.15 -7.85
CA ASN A 26 -3.78 6.56 -7.34
C ASN A 26 -3.52 5.16 -6.82
N VAL A 27 -4.09 4.86 -5.66
CA VAL A 27 -3.83 3.63 -4.94
C VAL A 27 -5.13 2.85 -4.75
N ALA A 28 -5.06 1.54 -4.96
CA ALA A 28 -6.15 0.63 -4.62
C ALA A 28 -5.83 -0.05 -3.28
N LEU A 29 -6.82 -0.15 -2.41
CA LEU A 29 -6.68 -0.89 -1.16
C LEU A 29 -7.34 -2.26 -1.31
N ILE A 30 -6.58 -3.32 -1.11
CA ILE A 30 -7.07 -4.68 -1.23
C ILE A 30 -7.22 -5.26 0.18
N GLY A 31 -8.44 -5.44 0.61
CA GLY A 31 -8.77 -5.88 1.96
C GLY A 31 -9.16 -4.72 2.86
N VAL A 32 -10.37 -4.78 3.42
CA VAL A 32 -10.89 -3.72 4.29
C VAL A 32 -11.27 -4.35 5.65
N GLY A 33 -10.25 -4.86 6.34
CA GLY A 33 -10.39 -5.24 7.74
C GLY A 33 -10.11 -4.04 8.64
N ASN A 34 -9.67 -4.29 9.85
CA ASN A 34 -9.40 -3.19 10.79
C ASN A 34 -8.33 -2.24 10.28
N LEU A 35 -7.22 -2.78 9.79
CA LEU A 35 -6.15 -1.95 9.25
C LEU A 35 -6.59 -1.22 7.98
N GLY A 36 -7.20 -1.94 7.05
CA GLY A 36 -7.66 -1.34 5.80
C GLY A 36 -8.67 -0.23 6.03
N ASN A 37 -9.62 -0.46 6.94
CA ASN A 37 -10.60 0.56 7.27
C ASN A 37 -9.94 1.80 7.87
N GLY A 38 -8.94 1.61 8.72
CA GLY A 38 -8.16 2.71 9.26
C GLY A 38 -7.44 3.50 8.19
N LEU A 39 -6.86 2.79 7.21
CA LEU A 39 -6.18 3.45 6.10
C LEU A 39 -7.15 4.24 5.21
N LEU A 40 -8.37 3.73 5.01
CA LEU A 40 -9.39 4.49 4.28
C LEU A 40 -9.73 5.80 4.96
N LYS A 41 -9.82 5.78 6.27
CA LYS A 41 -10.11 6.99 7.04
C LYS A 41 -8.95 7.96 7.02
N TYR A 42 -7.73 7.46 7.06
CA TYR A 42 -6.53 8.29 6.99
C TYR A 42 -6.35 8.87 5.58
N ASN A 43 -6.42 8.03 4.59
CA ASN A 43 -6.30 8.27 3.14
C ASN A 43 -5.24 9.30 2.75
N PHE A 44 -4.12 9.33 3.49
CA PHE A 44 -2.97 10.15 3.14
C PHE A 44 -3.33 11.60 2.86
N GLN A 45 -4.25 12.16 3.63
CA GLN A 45 -4.82 13.50 3.39
C GLN A 45 -3.78 14.60 3.33
N LYS A 46 -2.64 14.39 3.99
CA LYS A 46 -1.57 15.38 4.02
C LYS A 46 -0.58 15.23 2.86
N ASN A 47 -0.74 14.18 2.06
CA ASN A 47 0.12 13.94 0.91
C ASN A 47 -0.60 14.37 -0.36
N HIS A 48 0.02 15.21 -1.14
CA HIS A 48 -0.62 15.74 -2.33
C HIS A 48 -0.43 14.84 -3.55
N ASN A 49 0.49 13.89 -3.49
CA ASN A 49 0.84 13.06 -4.63
C ASN A 49 0.35 11.63 -4.54
N THR A 50 -0.46 11.28 -3.54
CA THR A 50 -0.97 9.92 -3.41
C THR A 50 -2.29 9.91 -2.67
N ARG A 51 -3.18 9.00 -3.05
CA ARG A 51 -4.44 8.79 -2.35
C ARG A 51 -5.04 7.45 -2.74
N ILE A 52 -5.83 6.88 -1.82
CA ILE A 52 -6.61 5.69 -2.11
C ILE A 52 -7.87 6.13 -2.85
N VAL A 53 -8.12 5.54 -4.02
CA VAL A 53 -9.27 5.91 -4.87
C VAL A 53 -10.30 4.80 -4.95
N VAL A 54 -9.95 3.56 -4.64
CA VAL A 54 -10.85 2.42 -4.70
C VAL A 54 -10.37 1.37 -3.72
N ALA A 55 -11.32 0.60 -3.18
CA ALA A 55 -10.99 -0.49 -2.26
C ALA A 55 -11.78 -1.73 -2.63
N PHE A 56 -11.28 -2.88 -2.16
CA PHE A 56 -11.88 -4.19 -2.46
C PHE A 56 -11.94 -5.03 -1.20
N ASP A 57 -13.07 -5.67 -0.98
CA ASP A 57 -13.25 -6.57 0.16
C ASP A 57 -14.28 -7.65 -0.19
N SER A 58 -14.02 -8.89 0.23
CA SER A 58 -14.90 -10.00 -0.08
C SER A 58 -16.29 -9.86 0.54
N LYS A 59 -16.45 -8.99 1.52
CA LYS A 59 -17.74 -8.71 2.14
C LYS A 59 -18.51 -7.60 1.45
N ALA A 60 -17.91 -6.94 0.47
CA ALA A 60 -18.57 -5.86 -0.25
C ALA A 60 -19.51 -6.43 -1.32
N PRO A 61 -20.59 -5.72 -1.63
CA PRO A 61 -21.44 -6.11 -2.77
C PRO A 61 -20.71 -5.86 -4.09
N LEU A 62 -21.14 -6.58 -5.14
CA LEU A 62 -20.53 -6.42 -6.46
C LEU A 62 -20.68 -5.00 -6.99
N GLU A 63 -21.85 -4.40 -6.80
CA GLU A 63 -22.14 -3.05 -7.27
C GLU A 63 -21.47 -1.97 -6.45
N GLY A 64 -20.84 -2.35 -5.35
CA GLY A 64 -20.08 -1.41 -4.56
C GLY A 64 -20.84 -0.78 -3.42
N THR A 65 -20.08 -0.23 -2.50
CA THR A 65 -20.57 0.59 -1.40
C THR A 65 -19.52 1.68 -1.20
N VAL A 66 -19.71 2.56 -0.21
CA VAL A 66 -18.81 3.68 -0.01
C VAL A 66 -18.39 3.74 1.45
N ILE A 67 -17.08 3.85 1.70
CA ILE A 67 -16.51 4.05 3.03
C ILE A 67 -15.59 5.26 2.95
N SER A 68 -15.81 6.27 3.77
CA SER A 68 -14.99 7.50 3.78
C SER A 68 -14.84 8.09 2.38
N ASP A 69 -15.93 8.12 1.63
CA ASP A 69 -15.99 8.64 0.26
C ASP A 69 -15.22 7.79 -0.76
N ILE A 70 -14.77 6.60 -0.38
CA ILE A 70 -14.06 5.70 -1.28
C ILE A 70 -14.96 4.53 -1.62
N PRO A 71 -15.18 4.23 -2.92
CA PRO A 71 -15.99 3.08 -3.30
C PRO A 71 -15.28 1.79 -2.97
N VAL A 72 -16.04 0.82 -2.46
CA VAL A 72 -15.54 -0.49 -2.08
C VAL A 72 -16.32 -1.55 -2.86
N PHE A 73 -15.60 -2.35 -3.62
CA PHE A 73 -16.20 -3.38 -4.47
C PHE A 73 -15.77 -4.77 -4.02
N HIS A 74 -16.52 -5.78 -4.45
CA HIS A 74 -16.12 -7.16 -4.28
C HIS A 74 -14.86 -7.44 -5.14
N PRO A 75 -13.93 -8.30 -4.69
CA PRO A 75 -12.72 -8.62 -5.47
C PRO A 75 -13.00 -9.18 -6.86
N ASP A 76 -14.19 -9.72 -7.12
CA ASP A 76 -14.53 -10.17 -8.46
C ASP A 76 -14.50 -9.03 -9.48
N ARG A 77 -14.57 -7.80 -9.02
CA ARG A 77 -14.47 -6.63 -9.87
C ARG A 77 -13.11 -5.94 -9.82
N LEU A 78 -12.09 -6.65 -9.35
CA LEU A 78 -10.77 -6.05 -9.16
C LEU A 78 -10.22 -5.46 -10.45
N GLU A 79 -10.12 -6.26 -11.50
CA GLU A 79 -9.51 -5.83 -12.76
C GLU A 79 -10.24 -4.63 -13.35
N GLU A 80 -11.55 -4.73 -13.38
CA GLU A 80 -12.38 -3.68 -13.94
C GLU A 80 -12.25 -2.35 -13.20
N MET A 81 -12.39 -2.40 -11.90
CA MET A 81 -12.42 -1.17 -11.09
C MET A 81 -11.04 -0.60 -10.83
N TYR A 82 -10.02 -1.44 -10.75
CA TYR A 82 -8.64 -0.97 -10.64
C TYR A 82 -8.31 -0.09 -11.84
N GLU A 83 -8.68 -0.56 -13.03
CA GLU A 83 -8.42 0.20 -14.25
C GLU A 83 -9.30 1.45 -14.34
N GLU A 84 -10.59 1.31 -14.05
CA GLU A 84 -11.52 2.44 -14.16
C GLU A 84 -11.14 3.60 -13.25
N PHE A 85 -10.65 3.31 -12.05
CA PHE A 85 -10.24 4.35 -11.11
C PHE A 85 -8.80 4.78 -11.31
N GLY A 86 -8.12 4.24 -12.31
CA GLY A 86 -6.77 4.65 -12.64
C GLY A 86 -5.75 4.32 -11.57
N ALA A 87 -5.96 3.24 -10.82
CA ALA A 87 -5.01 2.84 -9.80
C ALA A 87 -3.70 2.36 -10.40
N GLU A 88 -2.60 2.71 -9.79
CA GLU A 88 -1.27 2.31 -10.23
C GLU A 88 -0.53 1.54 -9.16
N LEU A 89 -0.89 1.74 -7.91
CA LEU A 89 -0.30 1.07 -6.76
C LEU A 89 -1.38 0.34 -5.99
N ALA A 90 -0.98 -0.65 -5.20
CA ALA A 90 -1.92 -1.35 -4.33
C ALA A 90 -1.36 -1.45 -2.92
N ILE A 91 -2.25 -1.33 -1.95
CA ILE A 91 -1.96 -1.65 -0.55
C ILE A 91 -2.66 -2.97 -0.26
N LEU A 92 -1.91 -3.95 0.21
CA LEU A 92 -2.42 -5.30 0.41
C LEU A 92 -2.55 -5.60 1.90
N THR A 93 -3.80 -5.73 2.35
CA THR A 93 -4.13 -6.02 3.75
C THR A 93 -5.09 -7.20 3.86
N VAL A 94 -4.95 -8.18 2.99
CA VAL A 94 -5.80 -9.38 2.96
C VAL A 94 -5.27 -10.46 3.89
N PRO A 95 -6.09 -11.49 4.18
CA PRO A 95 -5.57 -12.65 4.90
C PRO A 95 -4.43 -13.32 4.11
N SER A 96 -3.52 -13.95 4.85
CA SER A 96 -2.32 -14.56 4.26
C SER A 96 -2.64 -15.51 3.10
N ARG A 97 -3.71 -16.29 3.22
CA ARG A 97 -4.08 -17.27 2.20
C ARG A 97 -4.46 -16.62 0.87
N SER A 98 -4.81 -15.34 0.87
CA SER A 98 -5.22 -14.64 -0.35
C SER A 98 -4.13 -13.75 -0.93
N ALA A 99 -3.02 -13.59 -0.21
CA ALA A 99 -2.02 -12.57 -0.55
C ALA A 99 -1.38 -12.80 -1.91
N GLN A 100 -0.90 -14.02 -2.17
CA GLN A 100 -0.22 -14.30 -3.43
C GLN A 100 -1.19 -14.28 -4.62
N MET A 101 -2.39 -14.80 -4.44
CA MET A 101 -3.40 -14.79 -5.51
C MET A 101 -3.75 -13.35 -5.92
N MET A 102 -3.94 -12.48 -4.96
CA MET A 102 -4.22 -11.07 -5.27
C MET A 102 -3.03 -10.40 -5.93
N THR A 103 -1.83 -10.74 -5.46
CA THR A 103 -0.61 -10.21 -6.07
C THR A 103 -0.47 -10.64 -7.52
N ASP A 104 -0.78 -11.89 -7.83
CA ASP A 104 -0.73 -12.38 -9.20
C ASP A 104 -1.70 -11.62 -10.10
N ARG A 105 -2.90 -11.33 -9.60
CA ARG A 105 -3.89 -10.56 -10.36
C ARG A 105 -3.39 -9.13 -10.59
N LEU A 106 -2.81 -8.52 -9.57
CA LEU A 106 -2.24 -7.17 -9.70
C LEU A 106 -1.09 -7.16 -10.71
N ALA A 107 -0.26 -8.19 -10.71
CA ALA A 107 0.84 -8.31 -11.66
C ALA A 107 0.33 -8.36 -13.10
N ASN A 108 -0.76 -9.08 -13.32
CA ASN A 108 -1.38 -9.19 -14.64
C ASN A 108 -1.99 -7.87 -15.11
N MET A 109 -2.23 -6.95 -14.21
CA MET A 109 -2.76 -5.62 -14.54
C MET A 109 -1.66 -4.56 -14.64
N ASN A 110 -0.40 -4.98 -14.57
CA ASN A 110 0.73 -4.06 -14.63
C ASN A 110 0.76 -3.06 -13.49
N ALA A 111 0.35 -3.47 -12.29
CA ALA A 111 0.52 -2.65 -11.11
C ALA A 111 2.00 -2.29 -10.95
N LYS A 112 2.28 -1.06 -10.61
CA LYS A 112 3.67 -0.59 -10.50
C LYS A 112 4.31 -0.95 -9.17
N GLY A 113 3.51 -1.03 -8.11
CA GLY A 113 4.03 -1.34 -6.80
C GLY A 113 2.97 -1.84 -5.85
N ILE A 114 3.42 -2.55 -4.83
CA ILE A 114 2.56 -3.11 -3.79
C ILE A 114 3.17 -2.79 -2.43
N LEU A 115 2.37 -2.18 -1.57
CA LEU A 115 2.71 -2.03 -0.16
C LEU A 115 2.06 -3.20 0.58
N ASN A 116 2.88 -4.14 1.02
CA ASN A 116 2.42 -5.42 1.55
C ASN A 116 2.41 -5.41 3.08
N PHE A 117 1.20 -5.44 3.66
CA PHE A 117 1.04 -5.56 5.11
C PHE A 117 0.79 -7.00 5.56
N THR A 118 0.80 -7.95 4.65
CA THR A 118 0.63 -9.36 5.02
C THR A 118 1.98 -9.95 5.42
N PRO A 119 2.00 -11.04 6.20
CA PRO A 119 3.26 -11.70 6.53
C PRO A 119 3.79 -12.61 5.43
N VAL A 120 3.17 -12.58 4.26
CA VAL A 120 3.54 -13.46 3.15
C VAL A 120 4.65 -12.83 2.31
N ARG A 121 5.66 -13.62 1.97
CA ARG A 121 6.68 -13.19 1.03
C ARG A 121 6.11 -13.33 -0.38
N LEU A 122 5.83 -12.21 -1.01
CA LEU A 122 5.19 -12.21 -2.31
C LEU A 122 6.20 -12.49 -3.42
N ALA A 123 5.82 -13.35 -4.36
CA ALA A 123 6.58 -13.56 -5.58
C ALA A 123 6.02 -12.65 -6.67
N VAL A 124 6.87 -11.78 -7.23
CA VAL A 124 6.45 -10.82 -8.24
C VAL A 124 7.49 -10.74 -9.36
N PRO A 125 7.07 -10.36 -10.57
CA PRO A 125 8.04 -10.06 -11.62
C PRO A 125 8.84 -8.81 -11.27
N ASP A 126 9.99 -8.65 -11.92
CA ASP A 126 10.90 -7.54 -11.64
C ASP A 126 10.28 -6.17 -11.91
N SER A 127 9.24 -6.13 -12.71
CA SER A 127 8.56 -4.88 -13.06
C SER A 127 7.76 -4.28 -11.91
N ILE A 128 7.49 -5.06 -10.85
CA ILE A 128 6.69 -4.60 -9.72
C ILE A 128 7.60 -4.42 -8.52
N LYS A 129 7.49 -3.24 -7.90
CA LYS A 129 8.22 -2.97 -6.65
C LYS A 129 7.32 -3.36 -5.47
N VAL A 130 7.90 -4.04 -4.50
CA VAL A 130 7.17 -4.45 -3.28
C VAL A 130 7.89 -3.89 -2.08
N MET A 131 7.14 -3.24 -1.21
CA MET A 131 7.63 -2.87 0.10
C MET A 131 6.83 -3.63 1.14
N ASN A 132 7.54 -4.24 2.10
CA ASN A 132 6.92 -5.04 3.13
C ASN A 132 6.88 -4.27 4.44
N ILE A 133 5.71 -4.23 5.06
CA ILE A 133 5.52 -3.63 6.38
C ILE A 133 5.06 -4.75 7.30
N ASP A 134 5.93 -5.17 8.20
CA ASP A 134 5.60 -6.21 9.17
C ASP A 134 5.70 -5.61 10.57
N LEU A 135 4.56 -5.26 11.12
CA LEU A 135 4.52 -4.61 12.44
C LEU A 135 5.05 -5.53 13.53
N SER A 136 4.87 -6.84 13.39
CA SER A 136 5.42 -7.81 14.34
C SER A 136 6.93 -7.75 14.38
N VAL A 137 7.55 -7.72 13.21
CA VAL A 137 9.02 -7.65 13.11
C VAL A 137 9.53 -6.33 13.68
N GLU A 138 8.86 -5.23 13.35
CA GLU A 138 9.26 -3.93 13.88
C GLU A 138 9.14 -3.88 15.40
N LEU A 139 8.06 -4.44 15.94
CA LEU A 139 7.88 -4.47 17.39
C LEU A 139 8.95 -5.33 18.07
N GLN A 140 9.28 -6.48 17.49
CA GLN A 140 10.35 -7.33 18.03
C GLN A 140 11.69 -6.61 17.99
N ALA A 141 11.98 -5.87 16.96
CA ALA A 141 13.20 -5.07 16.87
C ALA A 141 13.23 -4.02 17.98
N LEU A 142 12.11 -3.36 18.24
CA LEU A 142 12.03 -2.37 19.33
C LEU A 142 12.25 -3.03 20.69
N ILE A 143 11.61 -4.18 20.92
CA ILE A 143 11.80 -4.91 22.17
C ILE A 143 13.26 -5.27 22.37
N TYR A 144 13.92 -5.73 21.32
CA TYR A 144 15.34 -6.06 21.39
C TYR A 144 16.18 -4.82 21.80
N LEU A 145 15.91 -3.68 21.17
CA LEU A 145 16.62 -2.45 21.48
C LEU A 145 16.40 -2.01 22.92
N VAL A 146 15.18 -2.12 23.42
CA VAL A 146 14.85 -1.74 24.79
C VAL A 146 15.58 -2.66 25.79
N ARG A 147 15.58 -3.96 25.52
CA ARG A 147 16.21 -4.94 26.43
C ARG A 147 17.72 -4.87 26.44
N ASN A 148 18.32 -4.34 25.38
CA ASN A 148 19.79 -4.29 25.24
C ASN A 148 20.33 -2.87 25.36
N SER A 149 19.53 -1.93 25.83
CA SER A 149 19.99 -0.59 26.13
C SER A 149 20.38 -0.49 27.60
N ASP A 150 21.35 0.33 27.88
CA ASP A 150 21.81 0.58 29.26
C ASP A 150 20.96 1.64 29.95
#